data_43380d11dccfde026bca48224c67deae
#
_entry.id   43380d11dccfde026bca48224c67deae
#
_cell.length_a   1.000
_cell.length_b   1.000
_cell.length_c   1.000
_cell.angle_alpha   90.00
_cell.angle_beta   90.00
_cell.angle_gamma   90.00
#
_symmetry.space_group_name_H-M   'P 1'
#
loop_
_entity.id
_entity.type
_entity.pdbx_description
1 polymer ?
#
loop_
_entity_poly.entity_id
_entity_poly.type
_entity_poly.pdbx_seq_one_letter_code
_entity_poly.pdbx_strand_id
1 'polypeptide(L)' 'MKLVFYWDGLEETYEGETWKECCDECMSEVENWDKELTKIVMETKNGYMEDAPEEVYAYYNLLIDASLGLEE' A
#
# COMPACT_ATOMS: atom_id res chain seq x y z
N MET A 1 -10.45 6.99 -4.70
CA MET A 1 -9.27 7.18 -3.87
C MET A 1 -8.08 6.52 -4.51
N LYS A 2 -6.93 7.12 -4.40
CA LYS A 2 -5.72 6.62 -5.03
C LYS A 2 -4.61 6.54 -3.99
N LEU A 3 -3.86 5.45 -4.00
CA LEU A 3 -2.67 5.30 -3.18
C LEU A 3 -1.48 5.03 -4.08
N VAL A 4 -0.35 5.62 -3.74
CA VAL A 4 0.89 5.38 -4.45
C VAL A 4 1.86 4.76 -3.46
N PHE A 5 2.37 3.60 -3.81
CA PHE A 5 3.30 2.87 -2.95
C PHE A 5 4.70 3.01 -3.50
N TYR A 6 5.64 3.37 -2.64
CA TYR A 6 7.03 3.53 -3.04
C TYR A 6 7.89 2.50 -2.33
N TRP A 7 8.58 1.72 -3.11
CA TRP A 7 9.61 0.81 -2.60
C TRP A 7 10.94 1.28 -3.14
N ASP A 8 12.02 0.65 -2.70
CA ASP A 8 13.33 1.04 -3.17
C ASP A 8 13.43 0.79 -4.67
N GLY A 9 13.40 1.87 -5.45
CA GLY A 9 13.52 1.76 -6.91
C GLY A 9 12.25 1.37 -7.63
N LEU A 10 11.10 1.39 -6.94
CA LEU A 10 9.86 0.98 -7.56
C LEU A 10 8.71 1.85 -7.06
N GLU A 11 7.80 2.17 -7.96
CA GLU A 11 6.64 2.98 -7.62
C GLU A 11 5.42 2.38 -8.30
N GLU A 12 4.34 2.16 -7.54
CA GLU A 12 3.10 1.61 -8.07
C GLU A 12 1.92 2.41 -7.58
N THR A 13 0.94 2.61 -8.45
CA THR A 13 -0.27 3.37 -8.11
C THR A 13 -1.48 2.45 -8.20
N TYR A 14 -2.34 2.52 -7.19
CA TYR A 14 -3.55 1.72 -7.17
C TYR A 14 -4.74 2.59 -6.83
N GLU A 15 -5.90 2.28 -7.43
CA GLU A 15 -7.11 3.04 -7.21
C GLU A 15 -8.22 2.13 -6.71
N GLY A 16 -9.11 2.69 -5.91
CA GLY A 16 -10.26 1.97 -5.39
C GLY A 16 -11.17 2.95 -4.70
N GLU A 17 -12.29 2.45 -4.16
CA GLU A 17 -13.22 3.33 -3.47
C GLU A 17 -12.73 3.69 -2.09
N THR A 18 -11.92 2.85 -1.49
CA THR A 18 -11.33 3.12 -0.18
C THR A 18 -9.86 2.78 -0.22
N TRP A 19 -9.12 3.29 0.78
CA TRP A 19 -7.69 2.99 0.84
C TRP A 19 -7.47 1.50 1.12
N LYS A 20 -8.42 0.85 1.78
CA LYS A 20 -8.28 -0.58 2.01
C LYS A 20 -8.31 -1.36 0.70
N GLU A 21 -9.18 -0.95 -0.22
CA GLU A 21 -9.22 -1.59 -1.53
C GLU A 21 -7.94 -1.39 -2.29
N CYS A 22 -7.34 -0.21 -2.16
CA CYS A 22 -6.06 0.04 -2.81
C CYS A 22 -4.99 -0.89 -2.28
N CYS A 23 -4.96 -1.09 -0.97
CA CYS A 23 -3.99 -1.99 -0.37
C CYS A 23 -4.23 -3.44 -0.82
N ASP A 24 -5.49 -3.85 -0.88
CA ASP A 24 -5.81 -5.21 -1.33
C ASP A 24 -5.36 -5.43 -2.76
N GLU A 25 -5.57 -4.43 -3.60
CA GLU A 25 -5.16 -4.52 -5.00
C GLU A 25 -3.64 -4.64 -5.08
N CYS A 26 -2.94 -3.86 -4.29
CA CYS A 26 -1.49 -3.90 -4.25
C CYS A 26 -1.02 -5.31 -3.89
N MET A 27 -1.65 -5.90 -2.89
CA MET A 27 -1.26 -7.23 -2.46
C MET A 27 -1.45 -8.28 -3.54
N SER A 28 -2.50 -8.14 -4.35
CA SER A 28 -2.75 -9.16 -5.37
C SER A 28 -1.86 -8.99 -6.58
N GLU A 29 -1.23 -7.83 -6.78
CA GLU A 29 -0.49 -7.60 -8.00
C GLU A 29 1.01 -7.48 -7.82
N VAL A 30 1.47 -7.01 -6.67
CA VAL A 30 2.89 -6.83 -6.45
C VAL A 30 3.54 -8.18 -6.13
N GLU A 31 4.69 -8.43 -6.74
CA GLU A 31 5.38 -9.68 -6.54
C GLU A 31 6.74 -9.53 -5.87
N ASN A 32 7.16 -8.31 -5.61
CA ASN A 32 8.49 -8.08 -5.06
C ASN A 32 8.43 -7.78 -3.57
N TRP A 33 7.98 -8.74 -2.80
CA TRP A 33 7.83 -8.54 -1.37
C TRP A 33 9.16 -8.45 -0.63
N ASP A 34 10.24 -8.72 -1.32
CA ASP A 34 11.55 -8.61 -0.69
C ASP A 34 12.05 -7.16 -0.68
N LYS A 35 11.31 -6.25 -1.31
CA LYS A 35 11.70 -4.84 -1.28
C LYS A 35 11.04 -4.15 -0.12
N GLU A 36 11.81 -3.27 0.52
CA GLU A 36 11.30 -2.55 1.66
C GLU A 36 10.45 -1.37 1.23
N LEU A 37 9.28 -1.23 1.82
CA LEU A 37 8.40 -0.12 1.52
C LEU A 37 8.98 1.17 2.07
N THR A 38 9.10 2.20 1.24
CA THR A 38 9.63 3.48 1.65
C THR A 38 8.55 4.37 2.22
N LYS A 39 7.43 4.49 1.50
CA LYS A 39 6.31 5.29 1.99
C LYS A 39 5.07 5.00 1.17
N ILE A 40 3.93 5.42 1.69
CA ILE A 40 2.66 5.36 0.99
C ILE A 40 2.11 6.76 0.94
N VAL A 41 1.71 7.20 -0.26
CA VAL A 41 1.12 8.53 -0.45
C VAL A 41 -0.33 8.35 -0.84
N MET A 42 -1.21 9.16 -0.25
CA MET A 42 -2.63 9.05 -0.49
C MET A 42 -3.15 10.33 -1.14
N GLU A 43 -3.99 10.17 -2.15
CA GLU A 43 -4.62 11.32 -2.79
C GLU A 43 -5.90 11.68 -2.02
N THR A 44 -6.01 12.93 -1.60
CA THR A 44 -7.18 13.37 -0.85
C THR A 44 -8.33 13.67 -1.80
N LYS A 45 -9.48 13.96 -1.23
CA LYS A 45 -10.64 14.31 -2.02
C LYS A 45 -10.42 15.57 -2.86
N ASN A 46 -9.53 16.43 -2.41
CA ASN A 46 -9.26 17.65 -3.13
C ASN A 46 -8.18 17.48 -4.19
N GLY A 47 -7.69 16.27 -4.36
CA GLY A 47 -6.69 16.01 -5.36
C GLY A 47 -5.26 16.22 -4.90
N TYR A 48 -5.07 16.48 -3.61
CA TYR A 48 -3.72 16.67 -3.09
C TYR A 48 -3.14 15.32 -2.67
N MET A 49 -1.84 15.19 -2.86
CA MET A 49 -1.13 14.00 -2.42
C MET A 49 -0.47 14.29 -1.09
N GLU A 50 -0.67 13.40 -0.12
CA GLU A 50 -0.04 13.56 1.18
C GLU A 50 0.27 12.18 1.75
N ASP A 51 1.14 12.13 2.75
CA ASP A 51 1.50 10.86 3.35
C ASP A 51 0.26 10.18 3.90
N ALA A 52 0.18 8.89 3.68
CA ALA A 52 -0.95 8.12 4.19
C ALA A 52 -0.90 8.10 5.72
N PRO A 53 -2.07 8.03 6.37
CA PRO A 53 -2.10 7.97 7.82
C PRO A 53 -1.56 6.64 8.34
N GLU A 54 -1.26 6.61 9.62
CA GLU A 54 -0.66 5.45 10.24
C GLU A 54 -1.50 4.20 10.07
N GLU A 55 -2.81 4.35 10.07
CA GLU A 55 -3.69 3.18 9.93
C GLU A 55 -3.50 2.50 8.59
N VAL A 56 -3.14 3.24 7.55
CA VAL A 56 -2.89 2.65 6.24
C VAL A 56 -1.63 1.80 6.30
N TYR A 57 -0.60 2.30 6.94
CA TYR A 57 0.64 1.54 7.08
C TYR A 57 0.41 0.28 7.91
N ALA A 58 -0.39 0.40 8.97
CA ALA A 58 -0.67 -0.76 9.80
C ALA A 58 -1.41 -1.84 9.03
N TYR A 59 -2.37 -1.43 8.23
CA TYR A 59 -3.13 -2.38 7.42
C TYR A 59 -2.23 -3.04 6.38
N TYR A 60 -1.35 -2.27 5.76
CA TYR A 60 -0.42 -2.80 4.78
C TYR A 60 0.48 -3.86 5.42
N ASN A 61 1.01 -3.56 6.60
CA ASN A 61 1.88 -4.50 7.27
C ASN A 61 1.14 -5.77 7.66
N LEU A 62 -0.12 -5.63 8.06
CA LEU A 62 -0.93 -6.78 8.39
C LEU A 62 -1.11 -7.68 7.18
N LEU A 63 -1.35 -7.09 6.02
CA LEU A 63 -1.52 -7.86 4.79
C LEU A 63 -0.22 -8.55 4.39
N ILE A 64 0.91 -7.87 4.58
CA ILE A 64 2.19 -8.46 4.26
C ILE A 64 2.43 -9.70 5.11
N ASP A 65 2.17 -9.61 6.41
CA ASP A 65 2.36 -10.74 7.30
C ASP A 65 1.48 -11.91 6.87
N ALA A 66 0.26 -11.63 6.51
CA ALA A 66 -0.65 -12.69 6.09
C ALA A 66 -0.20 -13.30 4.77
N SER A 67 0.29 -12.48 3.85
CA SER A 67 0.72 -12.97 2.55
C SER A 67 1.97 -13.84 2.65
N LEU A 68 2.83 -13.55 3.60
CA LEU A 68 4.04 -14.32 3.76
C LEU A 68 3.82 -15.64 4.48
N GLY A 69 2.59 -15.86 4.95
CA GLY A 69 2.27 -17.13 5.55
C GLY A 69 3.00 -17.37 6.84
N LEU A 70 3.13 -16.32 7.61
CA LEU A 70 3.94 -16.43 8.80
C LEU A 70 3.26 -17.13 9.93
N GLU A 71 2.26 -17.72 9.70
CA GLU A 71 1.68 -18.41 10.66
C GLU A 71 2.31 -19.62 10.85
N GLU A 72 2.87 -19.74 10.73
CA GLU A 72 3.37 -20.73 10.95
C GLU A 72 3.37 -21.13 11.54
#